data_1589bff604f25dc7a76a24b85e9dc060
#
_entry.id   1589bff604f25dc7a76a24b85e9dc060
#
_cell.length_a   1.000
_cell.length_b   1.000
_cell.length_c   1.000
_cell.angle_alpha   90.00
_cell.angle_beta   90.00
_cell.angle_gamma   90.00
#
_symmetry.space_group_name_H-M   'P 1'
#
loop_
_entity.id
_entity.type
_entity.pdbx_description
1 polymer ?
#
loop_
_entity_poly.entity_id
_entity_poly.type
_entity_poly.pdbx_seq_one_letter_code
_entity_poly.pdbx_strand_id
1 'polypeptide(L)'
;MGVLARLRRTVKRQVRAVPRRGRKAARIVITYAETAVAVRRHQDQQHESALTLLHDAARRSPADMRVARLRSQVLARTGRMSLALTEASRLAIEAPSPRNRRLQRSLQGRWVETDAAWRPAVPAIGGDAGFEPVPGRVLYLAKESMPHRNNGYCTRTHETLLAVRAAGRDPVAVTLPGFPAPAGGTGSADDRPPMPRTSLVDEIEYHHVLPGAQHLLSDVTYDEYVQLTTTAFAREVRRVRPEVLHAGSGHRGYDIGVVGQVLAEWADLPWIYEVRSFFETTWTADERYAENAEYYHRRFEAETRAMRAADAVVTLSGPMRDEIVDAHGVDPATVFVIPNAVDLERFVVVPRDRDQARRLGLDGSFVLGYISNLDHFREGQEVLLEAAAQLRAQGRAVTVLLVGEGRRKAELEERARTLGLAGACVFAGSVPFDEVPAWYAQIDLFVVPRVSERAGRMVSPMKPFEAMAMEVPVVVSDLPALVEIAGPDEERAFVFVAGDPASLAARVATLMDRPDERAQRVRTAGAWVRAERTWAGNGKAFDDVYRFARDRHAERSAPLGGRPAC
;
A
#
# COMPACT_ATOMS: atom_id res chain seq x y z
N MET A 1 21.22 -29.18 -0.56
CA MET A 1 21.16 -29.96 -1.82
C MET A 1 21.43 -31.47 -1.67
N GLY A 2 22.24 -31.94 -0.69
CA GLY A 2 22.67 -33.34 -0.59
C GLY A 2 21.59 -34.38 -0.23
N VAL A 3 20.65 -34.10 0.67
CA VAL A 3 19.67 -35.07 1.19
C VAL A 3 18.60 -35.44 0.15
N LEU A 4 18.08 -34.46 -0.59
CA LEU A 4 17.08 -34.69 -1.67
C LEU A 4 17.66 -35.46 -2.87
N ALA A 5 18.92 -35.17 -3.22
CA ALA A 5 19.61 -35.90 -4.28
C ALA A 5 19.88 -37.35 -3.87
N ARG A 6 20.15 -37.61 -2.58
CA ARG A 6 20.27 -38.98 -2.03
C ARG A 6 18.91 -39.68 -1.99
N LEU A 7 17.86 -39.03 -1.49
CA LEU A 7 16.50 -39.58 -1.48
C LEU A 7 16.02 -39.89 -2.90
N ARG A 8 16.20 -38.97 -3.86
CA ARG A 8 15.89 -39.21 -5.30
C ARG A 8 16.64 -40.41 -5.86
N ARG A 9 17.93 -40.56 -5.57
CA ARG A 9 18.73 -41.71 -6.05
C ARG A 9 18.28 -43.01 -5.41
N THR A 10 18.05 -43.03 -4.10
CA THR A 10 17.59 -44.21 -3.36
C THR A 10 16.21 -44.65 -3.82
N VAL A 11 15.26 -43.72 -3.94
CA VAL A 11 13.90 -43.96 -4.40
C VAL A 11 13.88 -44.42 -5.87
N LYS A 12 14.64 -43.78 -6.77
CA LYS A 12 14.79 -44.26 -8.18
C LYS A 12 15.39 -45.66 -8.25
N ARG A 13 16.34 -45.99 -7.38
CA ARG A 13 16.96 -47.32 -7.33
C ARG A 13 15.99 -48.39 -6.83
N GLN A 14 15.20 -48.07 -5.78
CA GLN A 14 14.18 -48.99 -5.24
C GLN A 14 13.03 -49.23 -6.23
N VAL A 15 12.56 -48.19 -6.95
CA VAL A 15 11.49 -48.32 -7.94
C VAL A 15 11.93 -49.17 -9.16
N ARG A 16 13.20 -49.07 -9.56
CA ARG A 16 13.73 -49.95 -10.66
C ARG A 16 13.79 -51.41 -10.26
N ALA A 17 13.90 -51.73 -8.98
CA ALA A 17 13.93 -53.06 -8.43
C ALA A 17 12.53 -53.70 -8.24
N VAL A 18 11.43 -52.92 -8.41
CA VAL A 18 10.06 -53.41 -8.22
C VAL A 18 9.56 -54.14 -9.45
N PRO A 19 8.97 -55.37 -9.33
CA PRO A 19 8.35 -56.10 -10.43
C PRO A 19 7.27 -55.28 -11.14
N ARG A 20 7.00 -55.54 -12.43
CA ARG A 20 6.05 -54.76 -13.25
C ARG A 20 4.68 -54.53 -12.60
N ARG A 21 4.13 -55.53 -11.86
CA ARG A 21 2.87 -55.41 -11.10
C ARG A 21 2.94 -54.43 -9.89
N GLY A 22 4.12 -54.24 -9.28
CA GLY A 22 4.33 -53.30 -8.15
C GLY A 22 4.65 -51.85 -8.58
N ARG A 23 4.97 -51.59 -9.84
CA ARG A 23 5.41 -50.26 -10.31
C ARG A 23 4.33 -49.19 -10.21
N LYS A 24 3.06 -49.56 -10.34
CA LYS A 24 1.93 -48.62 -10.17
C LYS A 24 1.81 -48.17 -8.71
N ALA A 25 1.89 -49.13 -7.78
CA ALA A 25 1.86 -48.81 -6.32
C ALA A 25 3.08 -47.96 -5.90
N ALA A 26 4.27 -48.31 -6.39
CA ALA A 26 5.48 -47.54 -6.12
C ALA A 26 5.41 -46.09 -6.66
N ARG A 27 4.83 -45.88 -7.85
CA ARG A 27 4.58 -44.54 -8.39
C ARG A 27 3.65 -43.72 -7.49
N ILE A 28 2.58 -44.32 -6.98
CA ILE A 28 1.63 -43.66 -6.08
C ILE A 28 2.32 -43.21 -4.78
N VAL A 29 3.10 -44.10 -4.16
CA VAL A 29 3.84 -43.82 -2.90
C VAL A 29 4.84 -42.68 -3.11
N ILE A 30 5.59 -42.69 -4.22
CA ILE A 30 6.55 -41.63 -4.54
C ILE A 30 5.84 -40.28 -4.75
N THR A 31 4.76 -40.28 -5.54
CA THR A 31 3.96 -39.09 -5.81
C THR A 31 3.44 -38.51 -4.49
N TYR A 32 2.94 -39.35 -3.57
CA TYR A 32 2.48 -38.92 -2.26
C TYR A 32 3.59 -38.28 -1.41
N ALA A 33 4.75 -38.92 -1.34
CA ALA A 33 5.91 -38.45 -0.59
C ALA A 33 6.42 -37.11 -1.17
N GLU A 34 6.55 -36.97 -2.48
CA GLU A 34 6.96 -35.74 -3.15
C GLU A 34 5.93 -34.62 -2.92
N THR A 35 4.63 -34.93 -2.97
CA THR A 35 3.58 -33.96 -2.70
C THR A 35 3.65 -33.46 -1.26
N ALA A 36 3.87 -34.35 -0.28
CA ALA A 36 4.03 -33.99 1.12
C ALA A 36 5.26 -33.07 1.34
N VAL A 37 6.39 -33.41 0.71
CA VAL A 37 7.58 -32.55 0.76
C VAL A 37 7.32 -31.21 0.06
N ALA A 38 6.60 -31.19 -1.05
CA ALA A 38 6.24 -29.96 -1.75
C ALA A 38 5.33 -29.06 -0.91
N VAL A 39 4.36 -29.63 -0.17
CA VAL A 39 3.53 -28.87 0.79
C VAL A 39 4.42 -28.18 1.81
N ARG A 40 5.32 -28.91 2.44
CA ARG A 40 6.24 -28.35 3.45
C ARG A 40 7.14 -27.27 2.84
N ARG A 41 7.71 -27.51 1.65
CA ARG A 41 8.51 -26.51 0.94
C ARG A 41 7.73 -25.23 0.63
N HIS A 42 6.48 -25.40 0.25
CA HIS A 42 5.60 -24.26 0.01
C HIS A 42 5.31 -23.46 1.30
N GLN A 43 5.07 -24.14 2.42
CA GLN A 43 4.92 -23.53 3.73
C GLN A 43 6.20 -22.79 4.18
N ASP A 44 7.37 -23.38 3.89
CA ASP A 44 8.69 -22.80 4.17
C ASP A 44 9.11 -21.75 3.12
N GLN A 45 8.20 -21.19 2.34
CA GLN A 45 8.46 -20.17 1.30
C GLN A 45 9.40 -20.63 0.15
N GLN A 46 9.69 -21.92 0.03
CA GLN A 46 10.58 -22.50 -0.99
C GLN A 46 9.80 -22.89 -2.24
N HIS A 47 9.11 -21.94 -2.87
CA HIS A 47 8.11 -22.17 -3.92
C HIS A 47 8.69 -22.84 -5.19
N GLU A 48 9.87 -22.41 -5.66
CA GLU A 48 10.51 -23.04 -6.84
C GLU A 48 10.87 -24.50 -6.59
N SER A 49 11.37 -24.82 -5.40
CA SER A 49 11.64 -26.20 -5.01
C SER A 49 10.36 -27.04 -4.92
N ALA A 50 9.27 -26.45 -4.42
CA ALA A 50 7.95 -27.08 -4.40
C ALA A 50 7.43 -27.33 -5.83
N LEU A 51 7.53 -26.34 -6.74
CA LEU A 51 7.11 -26.49 -8.15
C LEU A 51 7.89 -27.58 -8.87
N THR A 52 9.20 -27.70 -8.64
CA THR A 52 10.02 -28.77 -9.22
C THR A 52 9.50 -30.16 -8.81
N LEU A 53 9.21 -30.34 -7.52
CA LEU A 53 8.66 -31.61 -7.01
C LEU A 53 7.27 -31.90 -7.57
N LEU A 54 6.39 -30.88 -7.62
CA LEU A 54 5.04 -31.01 -8.15
C LEU A 54 5.03 -31.30 -9.66
N HIS A 55 5.97 -30.74 -10.42
CA HIS A 55 6.14 -31.06 -11.83
C HIS A 55 6.53 -32.54 -12.05
N ASP A 56 7.49 -33.04 -11.27
CA ASP A 56 7.90 -34.44 -11.30
C ASP A 56 6.75 -35.37 -10.86
N ALA A 57 6.00 -35.00 -9.84
CA ALA A 57 4.83 -35.74 -9.36
C ALA A 57 3.71 -35.78 -10.42
N ALA A 58 3.42 -34.65 -11.08
CA ALA A 58 2.41 -34.55 -12.13
C ALA A 58 2.78 -35.42 -13.37
N ARG A 59 4.05 -35.44 -13.77
CA ARG A 59 4.51 -36.33 -14.86
C ARG A 59 4.34 -37.81 -14.53
N ARG A 60 4.48 -38.22 -13.26
CA ARG A 60 4.31 -39.61 -12.84
C ARG A 60 2.86 -40.01 -12.67
N SER A 61 2.03 -39.09 -12.21
CA SER A 61 0.61 -39.32 -11.91
C SER A 61 -0.23 -38.13 -12.41
N PRO A 62 -0.44 -38.02 -13.74
CA PRO A 62 -1.15 -36.87 -14.33
C PRO A 62 -2.60 -36.73 -13.84
N ALA A 63 -3.22 -37.86 -13.43
CA ALA A 63 -4.58 -37.89 -12.92
C ALA A 63 -4.69 -37.58 -11.40
N ASP A 64 -3.59 -37.31 -10.70
CA ASP A 64 -3.68 -36.95 -9.27
C ASP A 64 -4.08 -35.48 -9.10
N MET A 65 -5.36 -35.28 -8.86
CA MET A 65 -5.97 -33.94 -8.70
C MET A 65 -5.48 -33.17 -7.48
N ARG A 66 -4.86 -33.83 -6.50
CA ARG A 66 -4.25 -33.14 -5.33
C ARG A 66 -2.96 -32.46 -5.76
N VAL A 67 -2.14 -33.15 -6.55
CA VAL A 67 -0.91 -32.60 -7.15
C VAL A 67 -1.25 -31.39 -8.02
N ALA A 68 -2.22 -31.54 -8.91
CA ALA A 68 -2.67 -30.48 -9.80
C ALA A 68 -3.16 -29.24 -9.03
N ARG A 69 -3.97 -29.45 -7.98
CA ARG A 69 -4.47 -28.35 -7.14
C ARG A 69 -3.33 -27.62 -6.44
N LEU A 70 -2.42 -28.33 -5.78
CA LEU A 70 -1.29 -27.72 -5.09
C LEU A 70 -0.38 -26.99 -6.09
N ARG A 71 -0.15 -27.56 -7.28
CA ARG A 71 0.62 -26.91 -8.34
C ARG A 71 -0.01 -25.59 -8.78
N SER A 72 -1.31 -25.56 -9.02
CA SER A 72 -2.03 -24.33 -9.33
C SER A 72 -1.88 -23.27 -8.22
N GLN A 73 -2.00 -23.65 -6.94
CA GLN A 73 -1.82 -22.73 -5.82
C GLN A 73 -0.40 -22.18 -5.73
N VAL A 74 0.63 -23.00 -5.91
CA VAL A 74 2.03 -22.55 -5.88
C VAL A 74 2.35 -21.68 -7.09
N LEU A 75 1.85 -22.01 -8.28
CA LEU A 75 1.96 -21.16 -9.48
C LEU A 75 1.34 -19.78 -9.24
N ALA A 76 0.15 -19.73 -8.63
CA ALA A 76 -0.47 -18.45 -8.27
C ALA A 76 0.35 -17.63 -7.24
N ARG A 77 0.98 -18.31 -6.27
CA ARG A 77 1.87 -17.67 -5.28
C ARG A 77 3.16 -17.13 -5.88
N THR A 78 3.63 -17.72 -6.99
CA THR A 78 4.79 -17.23 -7.75
C THR A 78 4.40 -16.30 -8.89
N GLY A 79 3.14 -15.89 -8.97
CA GLY A 79 2.61 -14.95 -9.95
C GLY A 79 2.53 -15.48 -11.40
N ARG A 80 2.69 -16.79 -11.62
CA ARG A 80 2.51 -17.46 -12.93
C ARG A 80 1.02 -17.70 -13.16
N MET A 81 0.28 -16.62 -13.37
CA MET A 81 -1.18 -16.60 -13.30
C MET A 81 -1.84 -17.38 -14.43
N SER A 82 -1.33 -17.29 -15.66
CA SER A 82 -1.83 -18.04 -16.81
C SER A 82 -1.75 -19.55 -16.59
N LEU A 83 -0.61 -20.05 -16.11
CA LEU A 83 -0.41 -21.46 -15.82
C LEU A 83 -1.26 -21.92 -14.62
N ALA A 84 -1.38 -21.10 -13.59
CA ALA A 84 -2.21 -21.39 -12.43
C ALA A 84 -3.69 -21.53 -12.81
N LEU A 85 -4.20 -20.62 -13.64
CA LEU A 85 -5.58 -20.61 -14.13
C LEU A 85 -5.86 -21.80 -15.04
N THR A 86 -4.95 -22.11 -15.98
CA THR A 86 -5.06 -23.28 -16.86
C THR A 86 -5.21 -24.57 -16.05
N GLU A 87 -4.37 -24.76 -15.04
CA GLU A 87 -4.43 -25.94 -14.17
C GLU A 87 -5.72 -25.97 -13.33
N ALA A 88 -6.15 -24.83 -12.79
CA ALA A 88 -7.39 -24.74 -12.01
C ALA A 88 -8.63 -24.99 -12.88
N SER A 89 -8.63 -24.52 -14.12
CA SER A 89 -9.73 -24.74 -15.08
C SER A 89 -9.84 -26.23 -15.44
N ARG A 90 -8.71 -26.89 -15.71
CA ARG A 90 -8.67 -28.36 -15.90
C ARG A 90 -9.24 -29.09 -14.70
N LEU A 91 -8.83 -28.70 -13.47
CA LEU A 91 -9.35 -29.30 -12.23
C LEU A 91 -10.86 -29.10 -12.04
N ALA A 92 -11.39 -27.95 -12.40
CA ALA A 92 -12.83 -27.67 -12.28
C ALA A 92 -13.66 -28.56 -13.22
N ILE A 93 -13.10 -28.97 -14.35
CA ILE A 93 -13.74 -29.84 -15.36
C ILE A 93 -13.55 -31.33 -15.00
N GLU A 94 -12.31 -31.78 -14.78
CA GLU A 94 -11.98 -33.19 -14.58
C GLU A 94 -12.31 -33.74 -13.19
N ALA A 95 -12.33 -32.87 -12.18
CA ALA A 95 -12.65 -33.22 -10.80
C ALA A 95 -13.54 -32.14 -10.14
N PRO A 96 -14.79 -31.97 -10.60
CA PRO A 96 -15.67 -30.92 -10.14
C PRO A 96 -15.97 -31.07 -8.63
N SER A 97 -15.58 -30.07 -7.88
CA SER A 97 -15.86 -29.95 -6.44
C SER A 97 -16.02 -28.47 -6.07
N PRO A 98 -16.71 -28.13 -4.98
CA PRO A 98 -16.80 -26.73 -4.53
C PRO A 98 -15.44 -26.06 -4.38
N ARG A 99 -14.46 -26.79 -3.84
CA ARG A 99 -13.09 -26.31 -3.64
C ARG A 99 -12.37 -26.01 -4.96
N ASN A 100 -12.50 -26.87 -5.98
CA ASN A 100 -11.85 -26.68 -7.28
C ASN A 100 -12.51 -25.56 -8.06
N ARG A 101 -13.83 -25.48 -8.04
CA ARG A 101 -14.58 -24.37 -8.65
C ARG A 101 -14.25 -23.03 -7.99
N ARG A 102 -14.12 -23.00 -6.65
CA ARG A 102 -13.72 -21.76 -5.95
C ARG A 102 -12.29 -21.34 -6.32
N LEU A 103 -11.34 -22.28 -6.41
CA LEU A 103 -9.97 -21.99 -6.86
C LEU A 103 -9.98 -21.41 -8.28
N GLN A 104 -10.67 -22.06 -9.21
CA GLN A 104 -10.76 -21.59 -10.60
C GLN A 104 -11.41 -20.20 -10.67
N ARG A 105 -12.57 -19.97 -10.03
CA ARG A 105 -13.22 -18.66 -10.00
C ARG A 105 -12.32 -17.56 -9.43
N SER A 106 -11.63 -17.83 -8.33
CA SER A 106 -10.71 -16.86 -7.72
C SER A 106 -9.55 -16.47 -8.64
N LEU A 107 -8.97 -17.44 -9.36
CA LEU A 107 -7.89 -17.16 -10.33
C LEU A 107 -8.42 -16.50 -11.60
N GLN A 108 -9.59 -16.91 -12.07
CA GLN A 108 -10.28 -16.28 -13.20
C GLN A 108 -10.55 -14.80 -12.92
N GLY A 109 -11.06 -14.46 -11.71
CA GLY A 109 -11.33 -13.08 -11.34
C GLY A 109 -10.08 -12.21 -11.33
N ARG A 110 -8.94 -12.73 -10.83
CA ARG A 110 -7.65 -12.03 -10.89
C ARG A 110 -7.12 -11.85 -12.31
N TRP A 111 -7.40 -12.81 -13.17
CA TRP A 111 -7.04 -12.74 -14.59
C TRP A 111 -7.86 -11.68 -15.31
N VAL A 112 -9.19 -11.71 -15.11
CA VAL A 112 -10.15 -10.85 -15.80
C VAL A 112 -9.97 -9.39 -15.39
N GLU A 113 -9.88 -9.08 -14.11
CA GLU A 113 -9.78 -7.68 -13.63
C GLU A 113 -8.54 -6.94 -14.15
N THR A 114 -7.47 -7.67 -14.52
CA THR A 114 -6.25 -7.10 -15.09
C THR A 114 -6.19 -7.17 -16.62
N ASP A 115 -7.22 -7.73 -17.26
CA ASP A 115 -7.26 -7.85 -18.72
C ASP A 115 -7.54 -6.50 -19.38
N ALA A 116 -6.80 -6.18 -20.44
CA ALA A 116 -6.94 -4.93 -21.17
C ALA A 116 -8.28 -4.80 -21.88
N ALA A 117 -8.85 -5.92 -22.31
CA ALA A 117 -10.14 -5.94 -23.03
C ALA A 117 -11.35 -5.92 -22.09
N TRP A 118 -11.15 -6.23 -20.79
CA TRP A 118 -12.25 -6.25 -19.84
C TRP A 118 -12.54 -4.87 -19.25
N ARG A 119 -13.82 -4.53 -19.19
CA ARG A 119 -14.34 -3.34 -18.51
C ARG A 119 -15.54 -3.75 -17.64
N PRO A 120 -15.68 -3.24 -16.41
CA PRO A 120 -16.90 -3.43 -15.65
C PRO A 120 -18.04 -2.67 -16.34
N ALA A 121 -19.22 -3.29 -16.39
CA ALA A 121 -20.39 -2.67 -16.98
C ALA A 121 -21.03 -1.65 -16.02
N VAL A 122 -21.37 -0.48 -16.53
CA VAL A 122 -22.24 0.45 -15.81
C VAL A 122 -23.68 0.05 -16.10
N PRO A 123 -24.48 -0.31 -15.07
CA PRO A 123 -25.85 -0.74 -15.30
C PRO A 123 -26.71 0.44 -15.81
N ALA A 124 -27.71 0.13 -16.63
CA ALA A 124 -28.73 1.11 -17.03
C ALA A 124 -29.58 1.50 -15.80
N ILE A 125 -29.08 2.44 -15.02
CA ILE A 125 -29.77 2.94 -13.83
C ILE A 125 -30.73 4.05 -14.27
N GLY A 126 -31.96 3.70 -14.65
CA GLY A 126 -33.03 4.67 -14.87
C GLY A 126 -32.82 5.66 -16.02
N GLY A 127 -32.41 5.22 -17.23
CA GLY A 127 -32.17 6.05 -18.39
C GLY A 127 -30.72 6.50 -18.58
N ASP A 128 -30.48 7.41 -19.51
CA ASP A 128 -29.16 7.99 -19.81
C ASP A 128 -28.47 8.56 -18.57
N ALA A 129 -27.13 8.58 -18.58
CA ALA A 129 -26.32 9.16 -17.50
C ALA A 129 -26.59 10.67 -17.28
N GLY A 130 -27.36 11.30 -18.17
CA GLY A 130 -27.62 12.73 -18.18
C GLY A 130 -28.16 13.28 -16.86
N PHE A 131 -27.28 13.86 -16.09
CA PHE A 131 -27.58 14.76 -14.98
C PHE A 131 -26.86 16.09 -15.26
N GLU A 132 -27.41 17.18 -14.76
CA GLU A 132 -26.72 18.45 -14.76
C GLU A 132 -25.78 18.48 -13.54
N PRO A 133 -24.47 18.61 -13.74
CA PRO A 133 -23.51 18.68 -12.64
C PRO A 133 -23.79 19.87 -11.71
N VAL A 134 -23.60 19.69 -10.43
CA VAL A 134 -23.63 20.79 -9.46
C VAL A 134 -22.27 21.52 -9.53
N PRO A 135 -22.25 22.81 -9.85
CA PRO A 135 -21.01 23.57 -10.00
C PRO A 135 -20.12 23.48 -8.76
N GLY A 136 -18.83 23.25 -8.96
CA GLY A 136 -17.85 23.11 -7.90
C GLY A 136 -17.86 21.78 -7.15
N ARG A 137 -18.81 20.89 -7.42
CA ARG A 137 -18.92 19.61 -6.71
C ARG A 137 -17.88 18.59 -7.18
N VAL A 138 -17.15 18.02 -6.22
CA VAL A 138 -16.16 16.97 -6.46
C VAL A 138 -16.61 15.68 -5.78
N LEU A 139 -16.72 14.59 -6.54
CA LEU A 139 -16.91 13.26 -5.95
C LEU A 139 -15.56 12.54 -5.83
N TYR A 140 -15.15 12.29 -4.58
CA TYR A 140 -13.90 11.61 -4.28
C TYR A 140 -14.14 10.11 -4.04
N LEU A 141 -13.52 9.25 -4.85
CA LEU A 141 -13.58 7.80 -4.71
C LEU A 141 -12.45 7.37 -3.76
N ALA A 142 -12.81 6.94 -2.55
CA ALA A 142 -11.88 6.60 -1.48
C ALA A 142 -11.92 5.10 -1.14
N LYS A 143 -10.78 4.56 -0.73
CA LYS A 143 -10.70 3.19 -0.20
C LYS A 143 -11.42 3.07 1.14
N GLU A 144 -11.14 3.99 2.05
CA GLU A 144 -11.59 4.04 3.45
C GLU A 144 -11.54 5.48 3.95
N SER A 145 -12.16 5.78 5.09
CA SER A 145 -12.26 7.15 5.60
C SER A 145 -12.28 7.23 7.13
N MET A 146 -12.03 8.43 7.66
CA MET A 146 -12.42 8.81 9.01
C MET A 146 -13.95 8.80 9.16
N PRO A 147 -14.49 8.65 10.39
CA PRO A 147 -13.79 8.40 11.66
C PRO A 147 -13.50 6.91 11.89
N HIS A 148 -13.93 6.02 10.99
CA HIS A 148 -13.90 4.57 11.16
C HIS A 148 -12.51 3.95 10.98
N ARG A 149 -11.61 4.67 10.34
CA ARG A 149 -10.22 4.27 10.17
C ARG A 149 -9.33 5.50 10.30
N ASN A 150 -8.23 5.36 11.07
CA ASN A 150 -7.21 6.39 11.21
C ASN A 150 -5.85 5.82 10.77
N ASN A 151 -5.38 6.27 9.62
CA ASN A 151 -4.07 5.92 9.04
C ASN A 151 -3.68 6.99 8.01
N GLY A 152 -2.45 6.94 7.51
CA GLY A 152 -1.96 7.95 6.56
C GLY A 152 -2.81 8.11 5.29
N TYR A 153 -3.48 7.05 4.83
CA TYR A 153 -4.41 7.15 3.71
C TYR A 153 -5.64 8.00 4.06
N CYS A 154 -6.27 7.73 5.21
CA CYS A 154 -7.45 8.47 5.68
C CYS A 154 -7.11 9.92 6.01
N THR A 155 -5.97 10.15 6.68
CA THR A 155 -5.49 11.51 7.00
C THR A 155 -5.30 12.31 5.72
N ARG A 156 -4.54 11.80 4.72
CA ARG A 156 -4.36 12.53 3.46
C ARG A 156 -5.68 12.75 2.74
N THR A 157 -6.59 11.76 2.71
CA THR A 157 -7.91 11.93 2.08
C THR A 157 -8.69 13.05 2.74
N HIS A 158 -8.80 13.02 4.05
CA HIS A 158 -9.57 13.99 4.82
C HIS A 158 -9.01 15.41 4.68
N GLU A 159 -7.71 15.57 4.89
CA GLU A 159 -7.03 16.86 4.77
C GLU A 159 -7.09 17.42 3.33
N THR A 160 -7.00 16.55 2.31
CA THR A 160 -7.22 16.96 0.91
C THR A 160 -8.63 17.51 0.71
N LEU A 161 -9.66 16.84 1.23
CA LEU A 161 -11.04 17.28 1.08
C LEU A 161 -11.32 18.58 1.84
N LEU A 162 -10.77 18.76 3.03
CA LEU A 162 -10.83 20.03 3.78
C LEU A 162 -10.15 21.17 3.00
N ALA A 163 -8.95 20.92 2.47
CA ALA A 163 -8.21 21.89 1.68
C ALA A 163 -8.95 22.29 0.39
N VAL A 164 -9.53 21.30 -0.30
CA VAL A 164 -10.36 21.51 -1.50
C VAL A 164 -11.63 22.32 -1.17
N ARG A 165 -12.26 22.03 -0.01
CA ARG A 165 -13.41 22.79 0.49
C ARG A 165 -13.02 24.23 0.81
N ALA A 166 -11.91 24.44 1.49
CA ALA A 166 -11.39 25.77 1.80
C ALA A 166 -11.04 26.58 0.53
N ALA A 167 -10.71 25.91 -0.57
CA ALA A 167 -10.50 26.51 -1.90
C ALA A 167 -11.82 26.81 -2.65
N GLY A 168 -12.99 26.63 -2.01
CA GLY A 168 -14.31 26.98 -2.56
C GLY A 168 -15.00 25.88 -3.36
N ARG A 169 -14.52 24.62 -3.29
CA ARG A 169 -15.20 23.47 -3.88
C ARG A 169 -16.16 22.80 -2.89
N ASP A 170 -17.02 21.93 -3.40
CA ASP A 170 -17.98 21.14 -2.61
C ASP A 170 -17.62 19.63 -2.70
N PRO A 171 -16.65 19.15 -1.88
CA PRO A 171 -16.21 17.76 -1.92
C PRO A 171 -17.16 16.85 -1.15
N VAL A 172 -17.51 15.72 -1.77
CA VAL A 172 -18.19 14.57 -1.17
C VAL A 172 -17.34 13.33 -1.45
N ALA A 173 -17.19 12.44 -0.48
CA ALA A 173 -16.45 11.21 -0.67
C ALA A 173 -17.33 9.98 -0.62
N VAL A 174 -16.98 8.94 -1.40
CA VAL A 174 -17.60 7.62 -1.33
C VAL A 174 -16.55 6.55 -1.08
N THR A 175 -16.83 5.62 -0.17
CA THR A 175 -15.89 4.56 0.20
C THR A 175 -16.21 3.23 -0.47
N LEU A 176 -15.17 2.40 -0.66
CA LEU A 176 -15.32 1.07 -1.26
C LEU A 176 -16.37 0.20 -0.53
N PRO A 177 -17.05 -0.71 -1.26
CA PRO A 177 -18.04 -1.61 -0.69
C PRO A 177 -17.50 -2.42 0.49
N GLY A 178 -18.34 -2.51 1.55
CA GLY A 178 -18.00 -3.22 2.78
C GLY A 178 -17.37 -2.35 3.87
N PHE A 179 -16.91 -1.16 3.54
CA PHE A 179 -16.41 -0.20 4.53
C PHE A 179 -17.55 0.73 5.03
N PRO A 180 -17.58 1.10 6.32
CA PRO A 180 -16.71 0.61 7.38
C PRO A 180 -17.00 -0.83 7.77
N ALA A 181 -15.96 -1.49 8.29
CA ALA A 181 -16.08 -2.82 8.87
C ALA A 181 -16.36 -2.74 10.38
N PRO A 182 -17.13 -3.65 10.94
CA PRO A 182 -17.26 -3.74 12.39
C PRO A 182 -15.89 -3.98 13.03
N ALA A 183 -15.59 -3.26 14.10
CA ALA A 183 -14.38 -3.50 14.90
C ALA A 183 -14.41 -4.93 15.46
N GLY A 184 -13.32 -5.67 15.31
CA GLY A 184 -13.05 -7.06 15.64
C GLY A 184 -14.10 -7.76 16.50
N GLY A 185 -14.78 -8.73 15.93
CA GLY A 185 -15.74 -9.53 16.68
C GLY A 185 -16.03 -10.88 16.03
N THR A 186 -15.81 -11.96 16.80
CA THR A 186 -16.26 -13.32 16.54
C THR A 186 -17.75 -13.51 16.84
N GLY A 187 -18.51 -12.42 17.06
CA GLY A 187 -19.93 -12.45 17.32
C GLY A 187 -20.78 -12.69 16.07
N SER A 188 -21.99 -13.21 16.24
CA SER A 188 -22.97 -13.40 15.17
C SER A 188 -23.20 -12.10 14.40
N ALA A 189 -23.43 -12.21 13.08
CA ALA A 189 -23.74 -11.06 12.23
C ALA A 189 -25.00 -10.30 12.69
N ASP A 190 -25.93 -10.99 13.34
CA ASP A 190 -27.22 -10.45 13.78
C ASP A 190 -27.12 -9.58 15.05
N ASP A 191 -26.03 -9.69 15.84
CA ASP A 191 -25.83 -8.94 17.09
C ASP A 191 -25.04 -7.62 16.90
N ARG A 192 -24.68 -7.27 15.66
CA ARG A 192 -23.86 -6.08 15.40
C ARG A 192 -24.71 -4.85 15.12
N PRO A 193 -24.38 -3.69 15.72
CA PRO A 193 -25.11 -2.47 15.40
C PRO A 193 -24.97 -2.15 13.90
N PRO A 194 -26.04 -1.62 13.28
CA PRO A 194 -25.98 -1.22 11.88
C PRO A 194 -24.90 -0.16 11.67
N MET A 195 -24.02 -0.40 10.70
CA MET A 195 -22.99 0.57 10.33
C MET A 195 -23.62 1.74 9.57
N PRO A 196 -23.14 2.97 9.79
CA PRO A 196 -23.71 4.15 9.14
C PRO A 196 -23.52 4.11 7.62
N ARG A 197 -24.52 4.58 6.88
CA ARG A 197 -24.44 4.78 5.42
C ARG A 197 -23.76 6.09 5.04
N THR A 198 -23.73 7.04 5.96
CA THR A 198 -23.03 8.33 5.83
C THR A 198 -22.35 8.67 7.14
N SER A 199 -21.22 9.35 7.04
CA SER A 199 -20.53 9.97 8.17
C SER A 199 -20.20 11.41 7.81
N LEU A 200 -20.37 12.31 8.77
CA LEU A 200 -19.95 13.70 8.64
C LEU A 200 -18.75 13.91 9.58
N VAL A 201 -17.64 14.35 9.03
CA VAL A 201 -16.41 14.65 9.78
C VAL A 201 -15.89 16.00 9.31
N ASP A 202 -15.77 16.97 10.22
CA ASP A 202 -15.30 18.33 9.92
C ASP A 202 -15.96 18.91 8.65
N GLU A 203 -17.30 18.79 8.59
CA GLU A 203 -18.14 19.21 7.46
C GLU A 203 -17.92 18.48 6.13
N ILE A 204 -17.10 17.42 6.06
CA ILE A 204 -16.96 16.55 4.90
C ILE A 204 -17.91 15.37 5.02
N GLU A 205 -18.75 15.17 4.00
CA GLU A 205 -19.69 14.05 3.92
C GLU A 205 -19.04 12.83 3.26
N TYR A 206 -19.06 11.70 3.98
CA TYR A 206 -18.59 10.39 3.50
C TYR A 206 -19.76 9.45 3.31
N HIS A 207 -19.95 8.94 2.08
CA HIS A 207 -20.94 7.92 1.75
C HIS A 207 -20.33 6.53 1.85
N HIS A 208 -21.02 5.59 2.50
CA HIS A 208 -20.53 4.24 2.69
C HIS A 208 -21.39 3.24 1.92
N VAL A 209 -20.76 2.54 0.97
CA VAL A 209 -21.43 1.53 0.15
C VAL A 209 -21.40 0.19 0.87
N LEU A 210 -22.60 -0.42 1.10
CA LEU A 210 -22.74 -1.70 1.80
C LEU A 210 -21.93 -1.76 3.10
N PRO A 211 -22.10 -0.80 4.03
CA PRO A 211 -21.34 -0.77 5.25
C PRO A 211 -21.58 -2.05 6.09
N GLY A 212 -20.52 -2.61 6.67
CA GLY A 212 -20.59 -3.84 7.47
C GLY A 212 -20.74 -5.15 6.68
N ALA A 213 -20.86 -5.09 5.35
CA ALA A 213 -21.12 -6.26 4.51
C ALA A 213 -19.87 -7.07 4.13
N GLN A 214 -18.75 -6.90 4.80
CA GLN A 214 -17.49 -7.61 4.45
C GLN A 214 -17.63 -9.13 4.44
N HIS A 215 -18.46 -9.69 5.32
CA HIS A 215 -18.70 -11.12 5.36
C HIS A 215 -19.38 -11.64 4.07
N LEU A 216 -20.23 -10.84 3.43
CA LEU A 216 -20.86 -11.16 2.15
C LEU A 216 -19.88 -11.05 0.98
N LEU A 217 -18.81 -10.28 1.14
CA LEU A 217 -17.79 -10.06 0.11
C LEU A 217 -16.65 -11.11 0.15
N SER A 218 -16.62 -11.98 1.14
CA SER A 218 -15.55 -12.99 1.31
C SER A 218 -15.42 -14.00 0.17
N ASP A 219 -16.52 -14.28 -0.53
CA ASP A 219 -16.58 -15.23 -1.66
C ASP A 219 -16.68 -14.53 -3.04
N VAL A 220 -16.73 -13.20 -3.06
CA VAL A 220 -16.76 -12.39 -4.27
C VAL A 220 -15.36 -12.41 -4.90
N THR A 221 -15.27 -12.67 -6.19
CA THR A 221 -14.01 -12.64 -6.93
C THR A 221 -13.58 -11.19 -7.22
N TYR A 222 -12.35 -10.98 -7.66
CA TYR A 222 -11.84 -9.63 -7.85
C TYR A 222 -12.59 -8.85 -8.94
N ASP A 223 -12.88 -9.49 -10.07
CA ASP A 223 -13.71 -8.93 -11.14
C ASP A 223 -15.14 -8.64 -10.69
N GLU A 224 -15.76 -9.58 -9.95
CA GLU A 224 -17.09 -9.39 -9.36
C GLU A 224 -17.08 -8.20 -8.37
N TYR A 225 -16.00 -8.02 -7.59
CA TYR A 225 -15.87 -6.89 -6.67
C TYR A 225 -15.74 -5.54 -7.39
N VAL A 226 -14.94 -5.48 -8.47
CA VAL A 226 -14.82 -4.28 -9.32
C VAL A 226 -16.17 -3.97 -9.98
N GLN A 227 -16.88 -4.98 -10.48
CA GLN A 227 -18.23 -4.83 -11.04
C GLN A 227 -19.25 -4.30 -10.01
N LEU A 228 -19.24 -4.86 -8.79
CA LEU A 228 -20.07 -4.40 -7.68
C LEU A 228 -19.78 -2.93 -7.33
N THR A 229 -18.50 -2.60 -7.22
CA THR A 229 -18.04 -1.24 -6.91
C THR A 229 -18.51 -0.25 -7.98
N THR A 230 -18.32 -0.59 -9.26
CA THR A 230 -18.78 0.23 -10.38
C THR A 230 -20.28 0.49 -10.32
N THR A 231 -21.07 -0.58 -10.08
CA THR A 231 -22.53 -0.47 -9.97
C THR A 231 -22.97 0.44 -8.82
N ALA A 232 -22.31 0.32 -7.69
CA ALA A 232 -22.62 1.10 -6.50
C ALA A 232 -22.20 2.57 -6.66
N PHE A 233 -21.00 2.80 -7.17
CA PHE A 233 -20.50 4.17 -7.38
C PHE A 233 -21.23 4.90 -8.50
N ALA A 234 -21.75 4.22 -9.53
CA ALA A 234 -22.61 4.82 -10.54
C ALA A 234 -23.89 5.44 -9.92
N ARG A 235 -24.45 4.79 -8.89
CA ARG A 235 -25.59 5.36 -8.13
C ARG A 235 -25.18 6.61 -7.36
N GLU A 236 -23.98 6.60 -6.77
CA GLU A 236 -23.45 7.77 -6.06
C GLU A 236 -23.13 8.94 -7.00
N VAL A 237 -22.54 8.68 -8.18
CA VAL A 237 -22.34 9.70 -9.21
C VAL A 237 -23.66 10.40 -9.56
N ARG A 238 -24.74 9.64 -9.79
CA ARG A 238 -26.07 10.23 -10.06
C ARG A 238 -26.64 11.00 -8.87
N ARG A 239 -26.47 10.50 -7.65
CA ARG A 239 -26.98 11.14 -6.43
C ARG A 239 -26.25 12.44 -6.14
N VAL A 240 -24.91 12.42 -6.26
CA VAL A 240 -24.04 13.55 -5.95
C VAL A 240 -24.01 14.58 -7.08
N ARG A 241 -24.13 14.14 -8.34
CA ARG A 241 -24.03 14.99 -9.55
C ARG A 241 -22.75 15.82 -9.58
N PRO A 242 -21.58 15.19 -9.52
CA PRO A 242 -20.31 15.91 -9.45
C PRO A 242 -20.01 16.64 -10.78
N GLU A 243 -19.24 17.73 -10.67
CA GLU A 243 -18.59 18.40 -11.80
C GLU A 243 -17.26 17.70 -12.16
N VAL A 244 -16.62 17.07 -11.19
CA VAL A 244 -15.32 16.38 -11.34
C VAL A 244 -15.34 15.08 -10.56
N LEU A 245 -14.78 14.03 -11.16
CA LEU A 245 -14.53 12.76 -10.50
C LEU A 245 -13.05 12.67 -10.11
N HIS A 246 -12.76 12.41 -8.84
CA HIS A 246 -11.41 12.27 -8.31
C HIS A 246 -11.27 10.92 -7.62
N ALA A 247 -10.31 10.10 -8.02
CA ALA A 247 -10.06 8.79 -7.42
C ALA A 247 -8.68 8.74 -6.77
N GLY A 248 -8.61 8.43 -5.47
CA GLY A 248 -7.36 8.16 -4.77
C GLY A 248 -6.99 6.70 -4.85
N SER A 249 -5.80 6.36 -5.39
CA SER A 249 -5.34 4.98 -5.45
C SER A 249 -5.28 4.36 -4.04
N GLY A 250 -5.66 3.10 -3.94
CA GLY A 250 -5.69 2.37 -2.68
C GLY A 250 -6.17 0.95 -2.92
N HIS A 251 -6.30 0.13 -1.88
CA HIS A 251 -6.64 -1.27 -1.99
C HIS A 251 -5.64 -2.02 -2.89
N ARG A 252 -5.96 -2.29 -4.18
CA ARG A 252 -5.02 -2.84 -5.15
C ARG A 252 -4.39 -1.80 -6.07
N GLY A 253 -4.79 -0.52 -5.93
CA GLY A 253 -4.39 0.60 -6.77
C GLY A 253 -5.30 0.72 -7.99
N TYR A 254 -4.97 0.00 -9.06
CA TYR A 254 -5.68 0.02 -10.36
C TYR A 254 -7.19 -0.27 -10.29
N ASP A 255 -7.68 -1.01 -9.31
CA ASP A 255 -9.09 -1.38 -9.20
C ASP A 255 -10.00 -0.14 -9.06
N ILE A 256 -9.64 0.81 -8.21
CA ILE A 256 -10.37 2.08 -8.10
C ILE A 256 -10.14 2.97 -9.33
N GLY A 257 -8.95 2.87 -9.94
CA GLY A 257 -8.61 3.55 -11.18
C GLY A 257 -9.49 3.11 -12.35
N VAL A 258 -9.67 1.79 -12.52
CA VAL A 258 -10.58 1.22 -13.56
C VAL A 258 -12.03 1.63 -13.33
N VAL A 259 -12.48 1.60 -12.06
CA VAL A 259 -13.83 2.07 -11.71
C VAL A 259 -14.01 3.55 -12.03
N GLY A 260 -13.05 4.40 -11.61
CA GLY A 260 -13.08 5.84 -11.87
C GLY A 260 -13.11 6.18 -13.36
N GLN A 261 -12.25 5.52 -14.15
CA GLN A 261 -12.22 5.68 -15.61
C GLN A 261 -13.58 5.35 -16.25
N VAL A 262 -14.15 4.18 -15.94
CA VAL A 262 -15.41 3.73 -16.53
C VAL A 262 -16.58 4.64 -16.15
N LEU A 263 -16.61 5.14 -14.91
CA LEU A 263 -17.62 6.07 -14.44
C LEU A 263 -17.49 7.45 -15.08
N ALA A 264 -16.27 7.94 -15.27
CA ALA A 264 -16.01 9.21 -15.95
C ALA A 264 -16.42 9.15 -17.43
N GLU A 265 -16.05 8.08 -18.13
CA GLU A 265 -16.47 7.83 -19.52
C GLU A 265 -18.01 7.72 -19.64
N TRP A 266 -18.67 7.01 -18.72
CA TRP A 266 -20.12 6.83 -18.72
C TRP A 266 -20.90 8.13 -18.44
N ALA A 267 -20.38 8.97 -17.54
CA ALA A 267 -21.06 10.20 -17.09
C ALA A 267 -20.56 11.46 -17.82
N ASP A 268 -19.61 11.32 -18.75
CA ASP A 268 -18.93 12.41 -19.47
C ASP A 268 -18.37 13.47 -18.51
N LEU A 269 -17.53 13.00 -17.56
CA LEU A 269 -16.95 13.83 -16.51
C LEU A 269 -15.43 13.93 -16.61
N PRO A 270 -14.85 15.09 -16.30
CA PRO A 270 -13.43 15.22 -16.06
C PRO A 270 -12.97 14.26 -14.94
N TRP A 271 -11.86 13.54 -15.16
CA TRP A 271 -11.38 12.55 -14.23
C TRP A 271 -9.94 12.77 -13.82
N ILE A 272 -9.73 12.76 -12.51
CA ILE A 272 -8.42 12.87 -11.88
C ILE A 272 -8.08 11.58 -11.16
N TYR A 273 -6.88 11.04 -11.42
CA TYR A 273 -6.35 9.87 -10.72
C TYR A 273 -5.18 10.24 -9.82
N GLU A 274 -5.38 10.16 -8.51
CA GLU A 274 -4.34 10.43 -7.53
C GLU A 274 -3.59 9.15 -7.17
N VAL A 275 -2.35 9.00 -7.66
CA VAL A 275 -1.46 7.87 -7.41
C VAL A 275 -0.70 8.10 -6.11
N ARG A 276 -1.06 7.36 -5.06
CA ARG A 276 -0.51 7.52 -3.69
C ARG A 276 0.59 6.53 -3.34
N SER A 277 0.72 5.47 -4.12
CA SER A 277 1.75 4.43 -4.00
C SER A 277 1.70 3.55 -5.23
N PHE A 278 2.74 2.75 -5.42
CA PHE A 278 2.80 1.72 -6.45
C PHE A 278 2.34 0.38 -5.86
N PHE A 279 1.04 0.10 -5.99
CA PHE A 279 0.39 -1.06 -5.35
C PHE A 279 0.56 -2.35 -6.14
N GLU A 280 1.08 -2.32 -7.36
CA GLU A 280 1.26 -3.49 -8.23
C GLU A 280 2.19 -4.54 -7.62
N THR A 281 3.12 -4.16 -6.73
CA THR A 281 4.00 -5.08 -6.01
C THR A 281 3.34 -5.73 -4.79
N THR A 282 2.23 -5.19 -4.29
CA THR A 282 1.59 -5.60 -3.02
C THR A 282 0.83 -6.92 -3.08
N TRP A 283 0.80 -7.59 -4.24
CA TRP A 283 0.15 -8.88 -4.42
C TRP A 283 0.85 -10.03 -3.69
N THR A 284 2.12 -9.86 -3.35
CA THR A 284 2.93 -10.81 -2.61
C THR A 284 3.87 -10.09 -1.63
N ALA A 285 4.21 -10.77 -0.53
CA ALA A 285 5.28 -10.34 0.36
C ALA A 285 6.65 -10.92 -0.02
N ASP A 286 6.72 -11.75 -1.07
CA ASP A 286 7.95 -12.38 -1.54
C ASP A 286 8.60 -11.52 -2.62
N GLU A 287 9.65 -10.80 -2.25
CA GLU A 287 10.38 -9.86 -3.12
C GLU A 287 10.89 -10.50 -4.41
N ARG A 288 11.19 -11.81 -4.39
CA ARG A 288 11.67 -12.54 -5.59
C ARG A 288 10.67 -12.52 -6.74
N TYR A 289 9.38 -12.36 -6.44
CA TYR A 289 8.28 -12.37 -7.41
C TYR A 289 7.60 -11.02 -7.54
N ALA A 290 7.80 -10.11 -6.60
CA ALA A 290 7.03 -8.88 -6.47
C ALA A 290 7.04 -8.03 -7.74
N GLU A 291 8.20 -7.90 -8.41
CA GLU A 291 8.39 -7.07 -9.61
C GLU A 291 8.71 -7.89 -10.89
N ASN A 292 8.84 -9.22 -10.80
CA ASN A 292 9.31 -10.06 -11.92
C ASN A 292 8.27 -11.09 -12.41
N ALA A 293 7.09 -11.12 -11.81
CA ALA A 293 6.09 -12.13 -12.13
C ALA A 293 5.08 -11.65 -13.19
N GLU A 294 4.49 -12.60 -13.93
CA GLU A 294 3.42 -12.33 -14.88
C GLU A 294 2.28 -11.50 -14.26
N TYR A 295 1.88 -11.80 -13.01
CA TYR A 295 0.80 -11.07 -12.35
C TYR A 295 1.19 -9.64 -11.97
N TYR A 296 2.47 -9.38 -11.64
CA TYR A 296 2.98 -8.02 -11.49
C TYR A 296 2.80 -7.21 -12.78
N HIS A 297 3.28 -7.73 -13.91
CA HIS A 297 3.19 -7.03 -15.19
C HIS A 297 1.73 -6.73 -15.60
N ARG A 298 0.82 -7.66 -15.35
CA ARG A 298 -0.62 -7.44 -15.61
C ARG A 298 -1.20 -6.33 -14.74
N ARG A 299 -0.82 -6.27 -13.46
CA ARG A 299 -1.24 -5.18 -12.54
C ARG A 299 -0.63 -3.85 -12.95
N PHE A 300 0.66 -3.85 -13.29
CA PHE A 300 1.36 -2.67 -13.79
C PHE A 300 0.67 -2.10 -15.03
N GLU A 301 0.34 -2.94 -16.01
CA GLU A 301 -0.39 -2.52 -17.20
C GLU A 301 -1.81 -2.01 -16.89
N ALA A 302 -2.50 -2.60 -15.92
CA ALA A 302 -3.82 -2.12 -15.50
C ALA A 302 -3.73 -0.72 -14.85
N GLU A 303 -2.74 -0.49 -14.00
CA GLU A 303 -2.46 0.82 -13.39
C GLU A 303 -2.06 1.85 -14.47
N THR A 304 -1.19 1.46 -15.40
CA THR A 304 -0.76 2.30 -16.53
C THR A 304 -1.94 2.77 -17.36
N ARG A 305 -2.88 1.88 -17.69
CA ARG A 305 -4.08 2.27 -18.45
C ARG A 305 -4.95 3.28 -17.71
N ALA A 306 -5.12 3.09 -16.39
CA ALA A 306 -5.88 4.02 -15.57
C ALA A 306 -5.23 5.42 -15.53
N MET A 307 -3.92 5.48 -15.37
CA MET A 307 -3.18 6.76 -15.40
C MET A 307 -3.27 7.45 -16.75
N ARG A 308 -3.05 6.72 -17.85
CA ARG A 308 -3.09 7.30 -19.23
C ARG A 308 -4.48 7.77 -19.64
N ALA A 309 -5.53 7.20 -19.09
CA ALA A 309 -6.91 7.59 -19.38
C ALA A 309 -7.35 8.83 -18.58
N ALA A 310 -6.66 9.18 -17.51
CA ALA A 310 -6.99 10.34 -16.69
C ALA A 310 -6.78 11.66 -17.44
N ASP A 311 -7.61 12.65 -17.15
CA ASP A 311 -7.42 14.02 -17.64
C ASP A 311 -6.27 14.70 -16.88
N ALA A 312 -6.09 14.34 -15.61
CA ALA A 312 -4.92 14.69 -14.82
C ALA A 312 -4.53 13.54 -13.87
N VAL A 313 -3.23 13.35 -13.68
CA VAL A 313 -2.66 12.45 -12.68
C VAL A 313 -2.02 13.29 -11.58
N VAL A 314 -2.36 13.00 -10.32
CA VAL A 314 -1.73 13.64 -9.16
C VAL A 314 -0.86 12.63 -8.44
N THR A 315 0.31 13.05 -7.95
CA THR A 315 1.19 12.20 -7.15
C THR A 315 1.87 12.98 -6.03
N LEU A 316 2.70 12.31 -5.21
CA LEU A 316 3.15 12.82 -3.92
C LEU A 316 4.57 13.38 -3.91
N SER A 317 5.38 13.10 -4.93
CA SER A 317 6.81 13.46 -4.98
C SER A 317 7.32 13.53 -6.41
N GLY A 318 8.43 14.24 -6.62
CA GLY A 318 9.14 14.26 -7.89
C GLY A 318 9.52 12.86 -8.38
N PRO A 319 10.17 12.01 -7.56
CA PRO A 319 10.48 10.64 -7.95
C PRO A 319 9.28 9.79 -8.38
N MET A 320 8.11 9.98 -7.78
CA MET A 320 6.87 9.32 -8.24
C MET A 320 6.42 9.86 -9.60
N ARG A 321 6.50 11.18 -9.82
CA ARG A 321 6.19 11.79 -11.11
C ARG A 321 7.08 11.24 -12.21
N ASP A 322 8.38 11.19 -11.96
CA ASP A 322 9.36 10.70 -12.94
C ASP A 322 9.08 9.22 -13.28
N GLU A 323 8.79 8.39 -12.28
CA GLU A 323 8.40 6.99 -12.51
C GLU A 323 7.08 6.87 -13.33
N ILE A 324 6.08 7.71 -13.06
CA ILE A 324 4.82 7.75 -13.80
C ILE A 324 5.06 8.17 -15.26
N VAL A 325 5.94 9.12 -15.50
CA VAL A 325 6.30 9.57 -16.85
C VAL A 325 7.15 8.52 -17.57
N ASP A 326 8.23 8.05 -16.94
CA ASP A 326 9.25 7.23 -17.60
C ASP A 326 8.80 5.76 -17.74
N ALA A 327 8.32 5.14 -16.67
CA ALA A 327 7.97 3.73 -16.67
C ALA A 327 6.54 3.47 -17.17
N HIS A 328 5.58 4.33 -16.83
CA HIS A 328 4.20 4.18 -17.29
C HIS A 328 3.89 4.97 -18.57
N GLY A 329 4.80 5.82 -19.05
CA GLY A 329 4.65 6.59 -20.30
C GLY A 329 3.42 7.49 -20.30
N VAL A 330 3.14 8.14 -19.16
CA VAL A 330 2.10 9.15 -19.03
C VAL A 330 2.64 10.50 -19.52
N ASP A 331 1.82 11.27 -20.22
CA ASP A 331 2.19 12.59 -20.69
C ASP A 331 2.62 13.49 -19.50
N PRO A 332 3.87 13.97 -19.47
CA PRO A 332 4.38 14.78 -18.36
C PRO A 332 3.59 16.08 -18.12
N ALA A 333 2.88 16.59 -19.14
CA ALA A 333 2.04 17.78 -19.02
C ALA A 333 0.78 17.52 -18.18
N THR A 334 0.41 16.25 -17.96
CA THR A 334 -0.77 15.85 -17.19
C THR A 334 -0.47 15.35 -15.80
N VAL A 335 0.82 15.28 -15.41
CA VAL A 335 1.24 14.76 -14.10
C VAL A 335 1.63 15.89 -13.16
N PHE A 336 0.89 16.01 -12.06
CA PHE A 336 1.04 17.06 -11.05
C PHE A 336 1.57 16.47 -9.74
N VAL A 337 2.53 17.15 -9.13
CA VAL A 337 3.02 16.78 -7.79
C VAL A 337 2.31 17.65 -6.75
N ILE A 338 1.46 17.02 -5.93
CA ILE A 338 0.86 17.64 -4.74
C ILE A 338 1.33 16.84 -3.53
N PRO A 339 2.35 17.33 -2.81
CA PRO A 339 3.02 16.54 -1.78
C PRO A 339 2.13 16.29 -0.57
N ASN A 340 2.58 15.40 0.31
CA ASN A 340 2.06 15.33 1.66
C ASN A 340 2.37 16.62 2.42
N ALA A 341 1.52 16.96 3.36
CA ALA A 341 1.62 18.17 4.17
C ALA A 341 1.40 17.84 5.65
N VAL A 342 1.50 18.83 6.50
CA VAL A 342 1.23 18.71 7.93
C VAL A 342 0.15 19.71 8.35
N ASP A 343 -0.66 19.33 9.32
CA ASP A 343 -1.60 20.20 10.00
C ASP A 343 -0.85 20.99 11.09
N LEU A 344 -0.61 22.27 10.84
CA LEU A 344 0.13 23.16 11.74
C LEU A 344 -0.69 23.60 12.96
N GLU A 345 -1.99 23.41 12.97
CA GLU A 345 -2.83 23.69 14.15
C GLU A 345 -2.72 22.52 15.15
N ARG A 346 -2.57 21.31 14.66
CA ARG A 346 -2.39 20.11 15.49
C ARG A 346 -0.94 19.88 15.90
N PHE A 347 0.00 19.99 14.98
CA PHE A 347 1.42 19.78 15.25
C PHE A 347 2.10 21.07 15.72
N VAL A 348 1.71 21.50 16.93
CA VAL A 348 2.28 22.66 17.64
C VAL A 348 3.34 22.16 18.61
N VAL A 349 4.47 22.85 18.66
CA VAL A 349 5.56 22.51 19.58
C VAL A 349 5.07 22.56 21.03
N VAL A 350 5.18 21.41 21.69
CA VAL A 350 4.87 21.26 23.12
C VAL A 350 6.14 20.92 23.91
N PRO A 351 6.25 21.33 25.18
CA PRO A 351 7.40 20.97 26.00
C PRO A 351 7.46 19.46 26.27
N ARG A 352 8.68 18.93 26.39
CA ARG A 352 8.90 17.54 26.79
C ARG A 352 8.32 17.25 28.17
N ASP A 353 7.42 16.29 28.30
CA ASP A 353 6.91 15.79 29.57
C ASP A 353 7.99 14.94 30.24
N ARG A 354 8.62 15.50 31.28
CA ARG A 354 9.69 14.84 32.03
C ARG A 354 9.18 13.67 32.87
N ASP A 355 7.93 13.71 33.31
CA ASP A 355 7.35 12.59 34.07
C ASP A 355 7.09 11.39 33.17
N GLN A 356 6.57 11.65 31.98
CA GLN A 356 6.46 10.61 30.95
C GLN A 356 7.83 10.07 30.56
N ALA A 357 8.83 10.92 30.33
CA ALA A 357 10.19 10.50 29.99
C ALA A 357 10.77 9.59 31.07
N ARG A 358 10.61 9.92 32.35
CA ARG A 358 11.05 9.07 33.47
C ARG A 358 10.33 7.72 33.52
N ARG A 359 9.00 7.73 33.37
CA ARG A 359 8.20 6.49 33.35
C ARG A 359 8.62 5.55 32.22
N LEU A 360 9.01 6.11 31.07
CA LEU A 360 9.45 5.37 29.90
C LEU A 360 10.96 5.01 29.90
N GLY A 361 11.74 5.47 30.89
CA GLY A 361 13.17 5.26 30.95
C GLY A 361 13.96 6.01 29.87
N LEU A 362 13.46 7.18 29.43
CA LEU A 362 14.10 8.02 28.42
C LEU A 362 15.06 9.05 29.01
N ASP A 363 14.98 9.30 30.32
CA ASP A 363 15.83 10.28 31.00
C ASP A 363 17.32 9.89 30.97
N GLY A 364 18.18 10.88 30.75
CA GLY A 364 19.64 10.70 30.74
C GLY A 364 20.18 10.01 29.46
N SER A 365 19.35 9.78 28.44
CA SER A 365 19.76 9.22 27.16
C SER A 365 19.32 10.11 25.99
N PHE A 366 20.01 9.99 24.85
CA PHE A 366 19.61 10.60 23.59
C PHE A 366 18.56 9.71 22.92
N VAL A 367 17.35 10.25 22.71
CA VAL A 367 16.20 9.47 22.22
C VAL A 367 16.14 9.48 20.71
N LEU A 368 16.33 8.31 20.11
CA LEU A 368 16.11 8.05 18.69
C LEU A 368 14.67 7.59 18.50
N GLY A 369 13.83 8.39 17.87
CA GLY A 369 12.40 8.10 17.74
C GLY A 369 11.97 7.75 16.34
N TYR A 370 11.00 6.83 16.22
CA TYR A 370 10.27 6.59 14.99
C TYR A 370 8.79 6.32 15.29
N ILE A 371 7.92 7.15 14.76
CA ILE A 371 6.46 7.01 14.86
C ILE A 371 5.97 6.41 13.55
N SER A 372 5.61 5.10 13.53
CA SER A 372 5.26 4.39 12.31
C SER A 372 4.37 3.18 12.58
N ASN A 373 3.70 2.67 11.52
CA ASN A 373 3.14 1.33 11.62
C ASN A 373 4.26 0.28 11.65
N LEU A 374 4.02 -0.84 12.29
CA LEU A 374 4.96 -1.95 12.43
C LEU A 374 4.54 -3.16 11.57
N ASP A 375 3.88 -2.91 10.41
CA ASP A 375 3.39 -3.98 9.53
C ASP A 375 4.38 -4.34 8.41
N HIS A 376 5.17 -3.38 7.94
CA HIS A 376 6.00 -3.52 6.75
C HIS A 376 7.50 -3.39 7.06
N PHE A 377 8.29 -4.32 6.52
CA PHE A 377 9.75 -4.32 6.61
C PHE A 377 10.39 -3.06 6.00
N ARG A 378 9.75 -2.47 4.97
CA ARG A 378 10.23 -1.25 4.31
C ARG A 378 10.41 -0.05 5.24
N GLU A 379 9.74 -0.03 6.39
CA GLU A 379 9.91 1.04 7.38
C GLU A 379 11.26 0.96 8.09
N GLY A 380 11.97 -0.19 8.03
CA GLY A 380 13.37 -0.32 8.40
C GLY A 380 13.68 -0.22 9.89
N GLN A 381 12.71 -0.53 10.76
CA GLN A 381 12.92 -0.46 12.21
C GLN A 381 14.12 -1.29 12.69
N GLU A 382 14.45 -2.39 11.99
CA GLU A 382 15.64 -3.21 12.28
C GLU A 382 16.93 -2.44 12.12
N VAL A 383 17.03 -1.58 11.08
CA VAL A 383 18.20 -0.74 10.83
C VAL A 383 18.40 0.23 12.00
N LEU A 384 17.32 0.81 12.52
CA LEU A 384 17.37 1.69 13.69
C LEU A 384 17.80 0.93 14.96
N LEU A 385 17.26 -0.26 15.20
CA LEU A 385 17.63 -1.10 16.35
C LEU A 385 19.11 -1.50 16.29
N GLU A 386 19.61 -1.92 15.13
CA GLU A 386 21.00 -2.31 14.94
C GLU A 386 21.96 -1.12 15.10
N ALA A 387 21.60 0.06 14.56
CA ALA A 387 22.38 1.29 14.74
C ALA A 387 22.44 1.69 16.23
N ALA A 388 21.35 1.62 16.95
CA ALA A 388 21.30 1.91 18.38
C ALA A 388 22.18 0.94 19.19
N ALA A 389 22.18 -0.36 18.85
CA ALA A 389 23.06 -1.34 19.49
C ALA A 389 24.54 -1.02 19.26
N GLN A 390 24.92 -0.61 18.04
CA GLN A 390 26.30 -0.18 17.74
C GLN A 390 26.70 1.08 18.52
N LEU A 391 25.83 2.08 18.62
CA LEU A 391 26.08 3.29 19.42
C LEU A 391 26.29 2.97 20.90
N ARG A 392 25.47 2.10 21.47
CA ARG A 392 25.63 1.68 22.87
C ARG A 392 26.92 0.88 23.09
N ALA A 393 27.31 0.03 22.16
CA ALA A 393 28.60 -0.65 22.19
C ALA A 393 29.80 0.32 22.18
N GLN A 394 29.63 1.51 21.58
CA GLN A 394 30.59 2.63 21.61
C GLN A 394 30.50 3.47 22.90
N GLY A 395 29.68 3.10 23.87
CA GLY A 395 29.50 3.83 25.13
C GLY A 395 28.54 5.05 25.02
N ARG A 396 27.83 5.21 23.92
CA ARG A 396 26.85 6.30 23.75
C ARG A 396 25.54 5.94 24.46
N ALA A 397 25.04 6.85 25.30
CA ALA A 397 23.76 6.68 25.98
C ALA A 397 22.62 7.01 25.01
N VAL A 398 22.10 6.03 24.28
CA VAL A 398 20.97 6.15 23.38
C VAL A 398 19.83 5.23 23.79
N THR A 399 18.59 5.68 23.58
CA THR A 399 17.35 4.90 23.76
C THR A 399 16.51 5.01 22.50
N VAL A 400 15.96 3.89 22.02
CA VAL A 400 15.02 3.87 20.88
C VAL A 400 13.60 3.99 21.40
N LEU A 401 12.81 4.89 20.81
CA LEU A 401 11.38 5.04 21.04
C LEU A 401 10.61 4.71 19.75
N LEU A 402 9.90 3.58 19.75
CA LEU A 402 9.01 3.16 18.65
C LEU A 402 7.56 3.37 19.07
N VAL A 403 6.85 4.25 18.35
CA VAL A 403 5.43 4.53 18.59
C VAL A 403 4.62 3.99 17.41
N GLY A 404 3.70 3.08 17.70
CA GLY A 404 2.84 2.44 16.71
C GLY A 404 2.62 0.97 16.99
N GLU A 405 1.74 0.37 16.20
CA GLU A 405 1.37 -1.06 16.25
C GLU A 405 1.51 -1.71 14.88
N GLY A 406 1.56 -3.04 14.86
CA GLY A 406 1.62 -3.82 13.63
C GLY A 406 2.03 -5.27 13.86
N ARG A 407 1.87 -6.08 12.82
CA ARG A 407 2.10 -7.54 12.87
C ARG A 407 3.54 -7.94 13.21
N ARG A 408 4.51 -7.04 12.96
CA ARG A 408 5.94 -7.28 13.19
C ARG A 408 6.41 -6.83 14.57
N LYS A 409 5.54 -6.28 15.42
CA LYS A 409 5.93 -5.79 16.76
C LYS A 409 6.66 -6.85 17.57
N ALA A 410 6.11 -8.06 17.69
CA ALA A 410 6.73 -9.14 18.45
C ALA A 410 8.11 -9.56 17.88
N GLU A 411 8.28 -9.53 16.56
CA GLU A 411 9.56 -9.78 15.87
C GLU A 411 10.58 -8.70 16.21
N LEU A 412 10.17 -7.43 16.18
CA LEU A 412 11.03 -6.29 16.51
C LEU A 412 11.42 -6.25 17.99
N GLU A 413 10.51 -6.59 18.90
CA GLU A 413 10.80 -6.75 20.34
C GLU A 413 11.83 -7.85 20.58
N GLU A 414 11.69 -9.00 19.91
CA GLU A 414 12.67 -10.09 19.98
C GLU A 414 14.02 -9.68 19.38
N ARG A 415 14.01 -8.92 18.27
CA ARG A 415 15.23 -8.37 17.67
C ARG A 415 15.94 -7.42 18.63
N ALA A 416 15.21 -6.50 19.25
CA ALA A 416 15.77 -5.57 20.24
C ALA A 416 16.40 -6.31 21.43
N ARG A 417 15.71 -7.36 21.93
CA ARG A 417 16.24 -8.20 23.01
C ARG A 417 17.55 -8.92 22.62
N THR A 418 17.57 -9.48 21.40
CA THR A 418 18.76 -10.19 20.87
C THR A 418 19.96 -9.25 20.68
N LEU A 419 19.70 -7.98 20.35
CA LEU A 419 20.71 -6.94 20.20
C LEU A 419 21.19 -6.34 21.54
N GLY A 420 20.68 -6.83 22.67
CA GLY A 420 21.06 -6.31 23.99
C GLY A 420 20.46 -4.93 24.32
N LEU A 421 19.36 -4.56 23.66
CA LEU A 421 18.66 -3.28 23.89
C LEU A 421 17.59 -3.37 24.99
N ALA A 422 17.60 -4.42 25.82
CA ALA A 422 16.69 -4.52 26.95
C ALA A 422 16.83 -3.28 27.86
N GLY A 423 15.73 -2.55 28.11
CA GLY A 423 15.74 -1.29 28.85
C GLY A 423 16.27 -0.06 28.09
N ALA A 424 16.65 -0.23 26.81
CA ALA A 424 17.07 0.86 25.92
C ALA A 424 16.25 0.91 24.61
N CYS A 425 15.13 0.21 24.56
CA CYS A 425 14.15 0.27 23.50
C CYS A 425 12.75 0.25 24.10
N VAL A 426 11.94 1.26 23.77
CA VAL A 426 10.56 1.42 24.22
C VAL A 426 9.62 1.22 23.04
N PHE A 427 8.70 0.28 23.18
CA PHE A 427 7.59 0.06 22.24
C PHE A 427 6.31 0.63 22.88
N ALA A 428 5.94 1.87 22.51
CA ALA A 428 4.84 2.58 23.14
C ALA A 428 3.46 2.06 22.72
N GLY A 429 3.38 1.28 21.64
CA GLY A 429 2.10 0.85 21.08
C GLY A 429 1.40 1.93 20.27
N SER A 430 0.13 1.68 19.93
CA SER A 430 -0.72 2.65 19.26
C SER A 430 -1.14 3.75 20.24
N VAL A 431 -1.05 5.00 19.82
CA VAL A 431 -1.44 6.16 20.61
C VAL A 431 -2.58 6.92 19.91
N PRO A 432 -3.46 7.62 20.64
CA PRO A 432 -4.46 8.51 20.06
C PRO A 432 -3.79 9.58 19.18
N PHE A 433 -4.46 9.94 18.09
CA PHE A 433 -3.88 10.83 17.09
C PHE A 433 -3.63 12.24 17.62
N ASP A 434 -4.45 12.69 18.55
CA ASP A 434 -4.30 13.99 19.26
C ASP A 434 -3.15 14.00 20.27
N GLU A 435 -2.69 12.83 20.73
CA GLU A 435 -1.53 12.71 21.63
C GLU A 435 -0.18 12.64 20.88
N VAL A 436 -0.19 12.41 19.56
CA VAL A 436 1.04 12.24 18.75
C VAL A 436 2.04 13.39 18.93
N PRO A 437 1.65 14.69 19.02
CA PRO A 437 2.58 15.78 19.28
C PRO A 437 3.39 15.61 20.57
N ALA A 438 2.77 15.13 21.66
CA ALA A 438 3.45 14.88 22.93
C ALA A 438 4.53 13.77 22.81
N TRP A 439 4.34 12.81 21.90
CA TRP A 439 5.33 11.77 21.64
C TRP A 439 6.50 12.28 20.79
N TYR A 440 6.26 13.18 19.82
CA TYR A 440 7.36 13.88 19.13
C TYR A 440 8.23 14.68 20.11
N ALA A 441 7.63 15.33 21.11
CA ALA A 441 8.36 16.07 22.13
C ALA A 441 9.29 15.21 23.00
N GLN A 442 9.14 13.88 23.01
CA GLN A 442 10.05 12.96 23.68
C GLN A 442 11.30 12.59 22.87
N ILE A 443 11.37 13.00 21.60
CA ILE A 443 12.38 12.57 20.61
C ILE A 443 13.47 13.63 20.48
N ASP A 444 14.74 13.25 20.58
CA ASP A 444 15.88 14.13 20.33
C ASP A 444 16.35 14.08 18.88
N LEU A 445 16.08 12.98 18.16
CA LEU A 445 16.32 12.83 16.72
C LEU A 445 15.29 11.86 16.12
N PHE A 446 14.49 12.34 15.18
CA PHE A 446 13.52 11.54 14.46
C PHE A 446 14.20 10.80 13.31
N VAL A 447 14.08 9.48 13.28
CA VAL A 447 14.76 8.63 12.30
C VAL A 447 13.74 8.02 11.34
N VAL A 448 13.95 8.16 10.03
CA VAL A 448 13.16 7.50 8.99
C VAL A 448 14.04 6.48 8.26
N PRO A 449 14.17 5.26 8.81
CA PRO A 449 15.19 4.30 8.38
C PRO A 449 14.72 3.39 7.23
N ARG A 450 13.90 3.91 6.31
CA ARG A 450 13.33 3.12 5.21
C ARG A 450 14.39 2.40 4.42
N VAL A 451 14.07 1.16 4.01
CA VAL A 451 14.92 0.35 3.14
C VAL A 451 14.52 0.49 1.68
N SER A 452 15.47 0.18 0.79
CA SER A 452 15.29 0.33 -0.65
C SER A 452 14.38 -0.78 -1.20
N GLU A 453 13.10 -0.47 -1.35
CA GLU A 453 12.13 -1.22 -2.16
C GLU A 453 11.32 -0.20 -2.99
N ARG A 454 10.53 -0.64 -3.99
CA ARG A 454 9.91 0.27 -4.96
C ARG A 454 9.11 1.42 -4.32
N ALA A 455 8.17 1.11 -3.44
CA ALA A 455 7.39 2.15 -2.76
C ALA A 455 8.23 2.93 -1.73
N GLY A 456 9.18 2.29 -1.07
CA GLY A 456 10.12 2.92 -0.13
C GLY A 456 10.96 4.00 -0.79
N ARG A 457 11.44 3.75 -2.03
CA ARG A 457 12.25 4.72 -2.80
C ARG A 457 11.46 5.96 -3.22
N MET A 458 10.19 5.81 -3.58
CA MET A 458 9.46 6.84 -4.33
C MET A 458 8.36 7.54 -3.52
N VAL A 459 7.74 6.85 -2.57
CA VAL A 459 6.60 7.40 -1.84
C VAL A 459 7.04 8.27 -0.68
N SER A 460 6.72 9.56 -0.75
CA SER A 460 6.97 10.53 0.34
C SER A 460 6.09 10.24 1.55
N PRO A 461 6.67 10.01 2.76
CA PRO A 461 5.88 9.87 3.99
C PRO A 461 5.46 11.22 4.58
N MET A 462 4.41 11.25 5.41
CA MET A 462 3.99 12.45 6.15
C MET A 462 4.85 12.74 7.38
N LYS A 463 5.35 11.71 8.03
CA LYS A 463 6.01 11.79 9.34
C LYS A 463 7.22 12.73 9.45
N PRO A 464 8.10 12.87 8.44
CA PRO A 464 9.15 13.88 8.46
C PRO A 464 8.61 15.31 8.60
N PHE A 465 7.49 15.63 7.94
CA PHE A 465 6.88 16.97 8.02
C PHE A 465 6.29 17.23 9.40
N GLU A 466 5.68 16.20 10.00
CA GLU A 466 5.20 16.26 11.40
C GLU A 466 6.36 16.53 12.37
N ALA A 467 7.46 15.77 12.26
CA ALA A 467 8.66 15.96 13.08
C ALA A 467 9.27 17.36 12.88
N MET A 468 9.36 17.84 11.65
CA MET A 468 9.88 19.18 11.32
C MET A 468 8.98 20.30 11.87
N ALA A 469 7.65 20.13 11.83
CA ALA A 469 6.70 21.06 12.42
C ALA A 469 6.84 21.13 13.95
N MET A 470 7.13 19.97 14.57
CA MET A 470 7.39 19.84 16.01
C MET A 470 8.82 20.24 16.43
N GLU A 471 9.60 20.81 15.50
CA GLU A 471 10.98 21.26 15.72
C GLU A 471 11.90 20.10 16.20
N VAL A 472 11.64 18.88 15.77
CA VAL A 472 12.49 17.71 16.01
C VAL A 472 13.44 17.55 14.81
N PRO A 473 14.78 17.48 15.02
CA PRO A 473 15.71 17.23 13.94
C PRO A 473 15.46 15.85 13.32
N VAL A 474 15.60 15.76 11.97
CA VAL A 474 15.24 14.58 11.20
C VAL A 474 16.47 13.99 10.51
N VAL A 475 16.61 12.66 10.55
CA VAL A 475 17.54 11.90 9.72
C VAL A 475 16.79 10.86 8.91
N VAL A 476 17.11 10.76 7.62
CA VAL A 476 16.41 9.90 6.65
C VAL A 476 17.41 9.05 5.88
N SER A 477 16.97 7.89 5.37
CA SER A 477 17.77 7.11 4.41
C SER A 477 17.87 7.83 3.05
N ASP A 478 18.93 7.55 2.28
CA ASP A 478 19.26 8.16 0.96
C ASP A 478 18.35 7.69 -0.19
N LEU A 479 17.08 7.48 0.10
CA LEU A 479 16.07 7.11 -0.90
C LEU A 479 15.53 8.37 -1.60
N PRO A 480 15.28 8.34 -2.91
CA PRO A 480 14.95 9.53 -3.71
C PRO A 480 13.87 10.43 -3.10
N ALA A 481 12.74 9.86 -2.66
CA ALA A 481 11.66 10.65 -2.05
C ALA A 481 12.03 11.24 -0.66
N LEU A 482 12.98 10.64 0.05
CA LEU A 482 13.46 11.14 1.34
C LEU A 482 14.57 12.17 1.14
N VAL A 483 15.42 12.01 0.12
CA VAL A 483 16.42 13.01 -0.28
C VAL A 483 15.72 14.30 -0.77
N GLU A 484 14.60 14.18 -1.50
CA GLU A 484 13.77 15.35 -1.87
C GLU A 484 13.29 16.11 -0.61
N ILE A 485 12.91 15.40 0.46
CA ILE A 485 12.54 16.02 1.74
C ILE A 485 13.75 16.66 2.40
N ALA A 486 14.91 15.97 2.41
CA ALA A 486 16.14 16.48 3.02
C ALA A 486 16.62 17.77 2.35
N GLY A 487 16.34 17.92 1.06
CA GLY A 487 16.71 19.10 0.27
C GLY A 487 18.15 19.12 -0.19
N PRO A 488 18.49 20.12 -1.03
CA PRO A 488 19.88 20.31 -1.48
C PRO A 488 20.83 20.39 -0.29
N ASP A 489 21.99 19.75 -0.40
CA ASP A 489 23.04 19.76 0.64
C ASP A 489 22.53 19.41 2.07
N GLU A 490 21.52 18.57 2.15
CA GLU A 490 20.88 18.17 3.41
C GLU A 490 20.38 19.38 4.26
N GLU A 491 19.91 20.44 3.64
CA GLU A 491 19.57 21.69 4.34
C GLU A 491 18.41 21.55 5.34
N ARG A 492 17.53 20.54 5.18
CA ARG A 492 16.30 20.31 5.98
C ARG A 492 16.35 19.07 6.85
N ALA A 493 17.04 18.02 6.40
CA ALA A 493 17.22 16.79 7.16
C ALA A 493 18.59 16.18 6.84
N PHE A 494 19.10 15.36 7.75
CA PHE A 494 20.35 14.62 7.56
C PHE A 494 20.08 13.33 6.77
N VAL A 495 21.09 12.83 6.05
CA VAL A 495 20.96 11.63 5.22
C VAL A 495 21.97 10.57 5.65
N PHE A 496 21.57 9.29 5.58
CA PHE A 496 22.43 8.12 5.77
C PHE A 496 22.14 7.06 4.70
N VAL A 497 23.04 6.10 4.50
CA VAL A 497 22.91 5.06 3.47
C VAL A 497 21.78 4.09 3.84
N ALA A 498 20.81 3.93 2.95
CA ALA A 498 19.62 3.08 3.17
C ALA A 498 20.00 1.62 3.44
N GLY A 499 19.43 1.06 4.50
CA GLY A 499 19.70 -0.33 4.91
C GLY A 499 21.05 -0.56 5.58
N ASP A 500 21.85 0.50 5.84
CA ASP A 500 23.14 0.41 6.50
C ASP A 500 23.09 0.94 7.96
N PRO A 501 23.01 0.06 8.96
CA PRO A 501 23.02 0.45 10.37
C PRO A 501 24.31 1.16 10.81
N ALA A 502 25.45 0.85 10.19
CA ALA A 502 26.73 1.47 10.55
C ALA A 502 26.76 2.93 10.05
N SER A 503 26.26 3.19 8.84
CA SER A 503 26.09 4.54 8.32
C SER A 503 25.15 5.38 9.21
N LEU A 504 24.02 4.81 9.65
CA LEU A 504 23.11 5.48 10.58
C LEU A 504 23.77 5.76 11.92
N ALA A 505 24.46 4.77 12.51
CA ALA A 505 25.15 4.93 13.79
C ALA A 505 26.22 6.03 13.74
N ALA A 506 27.04 6.05 12.68
CA ALA A 506 28.07 7.07 12.48
C ALA A 506 27.45 8.47 12.34
N ARG A 507 26.35 8.60 11.57
CA ARG A 507 25.63 9.88 11.42
C ARG A 507 25.05 10.35 12.75
N VAL A 508 24.38 9.47 13.50
CA VAL A 508 23.82 9.79 14.81
C VAL A 508 24.90 10.20 15.80
N ALA A 509 26.03 9.47 15.87
CA ALA A 509 27.16 9.82 16.74
C ALA A 509 27.67 11.24 16.46
N THR A 510 27.85 11.58 15.17
CA THR A 510 28.25 12.93 14.75
C THR A 510 27.22 13.99 15.20
N LEU A 511 25.94 13.70 15.03
CA LEU A 511 24.86 14.62 15.39
C LEU A 511 24.71 14.80 16.91
N MET A 512 24.98 13.76 17.71
CA MET A 512 25.00 13.90 19.18
C MET A 512 26.04 14.95 19.62
N ASP A 513 27.19 14.98 18.93
CA ASP A 513 28.31 15.87 19.27
C ASP A 513 28.16 17.29 18.66
N ARG A 514 27.15 17.53 17.79
CA ARG A 514 26.96 18.79 17.06
C ARG A 514 25.56 19.39 17.26
N PRO A 515 25.25 19.87 18.49
CA PRO A 515 23.92 20.42 18.79
C PRO A 515 23.57 21.65 17.93
N ASP A 516 24.54 22.49 17.61
CA ASP A 516 24.31 23.70 16.79
C ASP A 516 23.91 23.34 15.34
N GLU A 517 24.50 22.30 14.78
CA GLU A 517 24.14 21.80 13.45
C GLU A 517 22.69 21.28 13.46
N ARG A 518 22.29 20.50 14.48
CA ARG A 518 20.89 20.09 14.64
C ARG A 518 19.94 21.27 14.75
N ALA A 519 20.28 22.24 15.59
CA ALA A 519 19.45 23.44 15.78
C ALA A 519 19.30 24.24 14.47
N GLN A 520 20.34 24.33 13.66
CA GLN A 520 20.27 25.00 12.36
C GLN A 520 19.33 24.27 11.40
N ARG A 521 19.42 22.93 11.30
CA ARG A 521 18.51 22.12 10.46
C ARG A 521 17.05 22.26 10.90
N VAL A 522 16.79 22.22 12.19
CA VAL A 522 15.44 22.44 12.75
C VAL A 522 14.86 23.76 12.30
N ARG A 523 15.62 24.86 12.38
CA ARG A 523 15.14 26.19 11.94
C ARG A 523 14.80 26.19 10.45
N THR A 524 15.69 25.67 9.61
CA THR A 524 15.49 25.63 8.15
C THR A 524 14.28 24.75 7.80
N ALA A 525 14.21 23.53 8.36
CA ALA A 525 13.13 22.58 8.13
C ALA A 525 11.77 23.13 8.58
N GLY A 526 11.71 23.71 9.78
CA GLY A 526 10.49 24.30 10.32
C GLY A 526 9.98 25.49 9.49
N ALA A 527 10.87 26.37 9.01
CA ALA A 527 10.51 27.45 8.11
C ALA A 527 9.95 26.93 6.78
N TRP A 528 10.61 25.95 6.18
CA TRP A 528 10.17 25.33 4.95
C TRP A 528 8.82 24.62 5.06
N VAL A 529 8.60 23.84 6.13
CA VAL A 529 7.31 23.14 6.34
C VAL A 529 6.18 24.14 6.47
N ARG A 530 6.37 25.21 7.24
CA ARG A 530 5.37 26.28 7.41
C ARG A 530 5.04 27.02 6.11
N ALA A 531 6.03 27.17 5.23
CA ALA A 531 5.86 27.87 3.95
C ALA A 531 5.29 26.99 2.84
N GLU A 532 5.72 25.72 2.75
CA GLU A 532 5.53 24.92 1.54
C GLU A 532 4.85 23.56 1.76
N ARG A 533 4.62 23.14 3.02
CA ARG A 533 4.07 21.81 3.33
C ARG A 533 2.83 21.89 4.20
N THR A 534 1.88 22.74 3.79
CA THR A 534 0.60 22.95 4.45
C THR A 534 -0.55 22.44 3.59
N TRP A 535 -1.58 21.92 4.22
CA TRP A 535 -2.78 21.47 3.51
C TRP A 535 -3.51 22.63 2.82
N ALA A 536 -3.50 23.82 3.40
CA ALA A 536 -4.08 25.01 2.77
C ALA A 536 -3.42 25.34 1.42
N GLY A 537 -2.09 25.22 1.31
CA GLY A 537 -1.37 25.38 0.05
C GLY A 537 -1.77 24.31 -0.99
N ASN A 538 -1.98 23.07 -0.54
CA ASN A 538 -2.44 21.98 -1.41
C ASN A 538 -3.85 22.22 -1.98
N GLY A 539 -4.76 22.88 -1.23
CA GLY A 539 -6.11 23.18 -1.70
C GLY A 539 -6.12 23.99 -3.00
N LYS A 540 -5.27 25.02 -3.09
CA LYS A 540 -5.11 25.81 -4.31
C LYS A 540 -4.55 24.97 -5.45
N ALA A 541 -3.53 24.14 -5.18
CA ALA A 541 -2.94 23.26 -6.19
C ALA A 541 -3.96 22.26 -6.74
N PHE A 542 -4.81 21.67 -5.89
CA PHE A 542 -5.91 20.82 -6.35
C PHE A 542 -6.94 21.59 -7.20
N ASP A 543 -7.28 22.83 -6.83
CA ASP A 543 -8.20 23.64 -7.63
C ASP A 543 -7.64 23.92 -9.03
N ASP A 544 -6.34 24.19 -9.14
CA ASP A 544 -5.66 24.34 -10.43
C ASP A 544 -5.72 23.04 -11.26
N VAL A 545 -5.52 21.88 -10.63
CA VAL A 545 -5.64 20.56 -11.29
C VAL A 545 -7.09 20.29 -11.74
N TYR A 546 -8.10 20.64 -10.94
CA TYR A 546 -9.50 20.47 -11.33
C TYR A 546 -9.87 21.33 -12.54
N ARG A 547 -9.39 22.58 -12.60
CA ARG A 547 -9.57 23.44 -13.77
C ARG A 547 -8.89 22.86 -15.00
N PHE A 548 -7.63 22.45 -14.87
CA PHE A 548 -6.88 21.81 -15.96
C PHE A 548 -7.60 20.56 -16.50
N ALA A 549 -8.06 19.68 -15.60
CA ALA A 549 -8.76 18.47 -16.00
C ALA A 549 -10.07 18.76 -16.75
N ARG A 550 -10.84 19.78 -16.33
CA ARG A 550 -12.04 20.21 -17.04
C ARG A 550 -11.75 20.74 -18.44
N ASP A 551 -10.76 21.61 -18.57
CA ASP A 551 -10.37 22.21 -19.84
C ASP A 551 -9.92 21.11 -20.83
N ARG A 552 -9.07 20.19 -20.37
CA ARG A 552 -8.61 19.04 -21.15
C ARG A 552 -9.74 18.08 -21.53
N HIS A 553 -10.67 17.82 -20.63
CA HIS A 553 -11.85 17.01 -20.91
C HIS A 553 -12.71 17.65 -22.00
N ALA A 554 -12.98 18.95 -21.90
CA ALA A 554 -13.73 19.69 -22.91
C ALA A 554 -13.05 19.66 -24.28
N GLU A 555 -11.72 19.79 -24.34
CA GLU A 555 -10.94 19.68 -25.59
C GLU A 555 -11.05 18.29 -26.23
N ARG A 556 -11.09 17.21 -25.42
CA ARG A 556 -11.24 15.84 -25.91
C ARG A 556 -12.65 15.50 -26.36
N SER A 557 -13.65 16.07 -25.70
CA SER A 557 -15.08 15.87 -26.01
C SER A 557 -15.58 16.77 -27.16
N ALA A 558 -14.77 17.75 -27.58
CA ALA A 558 -15.12 18.62 -28.70
C ALA A 558 -15.20 17.82 -30.03
N PRO A 559 -16.25 17.99 -30.84
CA PRO A 559 -16.38 17.31 -32.14
C PRO A 559 -15.19 17.67 -33.06
N LEU A 560 -14.64 16.66 -33.75
CA LEU A 560 -13.47 16.78 -34.65
C LEU A 560 -13.64 17.78 -35.82
N GLY A 561 -14.74 18.54 -35.87
CA GLY A 561 -15.10 19.48 -36.95
C GLY A 561 -14.49 20.89 -36.86
N GLY A 562 -13.70 21.21 -35.82
CA GLY A 562 -13.20 22.58 -35.60
C GLY A 562 -11.67 22.77 -35.66
N ARG A 563 -10.89 21.78 -36.11
CA ARG A 563 -9.46 22.03 -36.34
C ARG A 563 -9.26 22.77 -37.66
N PRO A 564 -8.70 24.01 -37.67
CA PRO A 564 -8.26 24.60 -38.90
C PRO A 564 -7.19 23.72 -39.53
N ALA A 565 -7.38 23.35 -40.80
CA ALA A 565 -6.36 22.68 -41.59
C ALA A 565 -5.12 23.59 -41.63
N CYS A 566 -4.04 23.16 -41.01
CA CYS A 566 -2.70 23.70 -41.26
C CYS A 566 -2.10 23.06 -42.48
#